data_6863bf0809f915385379dbc279f7330a
#
_entry.id   6863bf0809f915385379dbc279f7330a
#
_cell.length_a   1.000
_cell.length_b   1.000
_cell.length_c   1.000
_cell.angle_alpha   90.00
_cell.angle_beta   90.00
_cell.angle_gamma   90.00
#
_symmetry.space_group_name_H-M   'P 1'
#
loop_
_entity.id
_entity.type
_entity.pdbx_description
1 polymer ?
#
loop_
_entity_poly.entity_id
_entity_poly.type
_entity_poly.pdbx_seq_one_letter_code
_entity_poly.pdbx_strand_id
1 'polypeptide(L)'
;MDIQRAVEGKTLDLSEKGRAKDGRIISLDRRLFMQFMAFGGAAEPGKAGEISDLPGDLTGYTKVLEEAGIQGALYEDINDPTGIGLLTFSQDPDDFLIKTRPLLRSGPFSKLHLKPEFTMLGRTYSIGYEDDLERVLLTRPIQRVTDPGLPWVVWYPVRRSGAFERLPAEEQRTILMEHGGIGRAYGQADLAYDIRLACFGLDKNDNDFVIGLLGHELFPLSNIVERMRKTRQTSQYLTNLGPFFVGKAAWQSKQVNP
;
A
#
# COMPACT_ATOMS: atom_id res chain seq x y z
N MET A 1 -16.60 -2.36 40.11
CA MET A 1 -15.29 -3.04 40.05
C MET A 1 -14.44 -2.27 39.08
N ASP A 2 -13.48 -1.50 39.60
CA ASP A 2 -12.82 -0.38 38.93
C ASP A 2 -11.96 -0.78 37.72
N ILE A 3 -12.40 -0.40 36.54
CA ILE A 3 -11.61 -0.42 35.31
C ILE A 3 -10.40 0.53 35.41
N GLN A 4 -10.45 1.54 36.25
CA GLN A 4 -9.36 2.51 36.48
C GLN A 4 -8.12 1.92 37.20
N ARG A 5 -8.22 0.83 37.93
CA ARG A 5 -7.08 0.22 38.63
C ARG A 5 -6.18 -0.67 37.76
N ALA A 6 -6.58 -1.01 36.52
CA ALA A 6 -5.80 -1.86 35.63
C ALA A 6 -4.80 -1.11 34.75
N VAL A 7 -4.79 0.23 34.77
CA VAL A 7 -3.97 1.08 33.88
C VAL A 7 -2.72 1.66 34.59
N GLU A 8 -2.64 1.54 35.91
CA GLU A 8 -1.48 2.03 36.67
C GLU A 8 -0.33 1.01 36.58
N GLY A 9 0.65 1.29 35.68
CA GLY A 9 2.00 0.74 35.75
C GLY A 9 2.48 -0.16 34.62
N LYS A 10 1.71 -0.41 33.55
CA LYS A 10 2.23 -1.11 32.36
C LYS A 10 2.24 -0.17 31.16
N THR A 11 3.42 0.25 30.74
CA THR A 11 3.60 0.85 29.43
C THR A 11 3.12 -0.16 28.37
N LEU A 12 2.14 0.22 27.55
CA LEU A 12 1.65 -0.61 26.44
C LEU A 12 2.79 -0.76 25.44
N ASP A 13 3.19 -1.99 25.17
CA ASP A 13 4.17 -2.32 24.13
C ASP A 13 3.44 -2.40 22.78
N LEU A 14 3.62 -1.39 21.92
CA LEU A 14 3.06 -1.30 20.58
C LEU A 14 4.01 -1.75 19.48
N SER A 15 5.17 -2.33 19.84
CA SER A 15 6.13 -2.81 18.87
C SER A 15 5.62 -4.03 18.10
N GLU A 16 5.97 -4.09 16.82
CA GLU A 16 5.73 -5.26 15.99
C GLU A 16 6.56 -6.44 16.48
N LYS A 17 5.99 -7.63 16.42
CA LYS A 17 6.63 -8.85 16.92
C LYS A 17 6.94 -9.79 15.77
N GLY A 18 8.06 -10.50 15.88
CA GLY A 18 8.48 -11.54 14.95
C GLY A 18 9.11 -12.69 15.72
N ARG A 19 9.63 -13.68 15.00
CA ARG A 19 10.25 -14.85 15.58
C ARG A 19 11.57 -15.16 14.85
N ALA A 20 12.68 -14.97 15.54
CA ALA A 20 14.00 -15.35 15.04
C ALA A 20 14.07 -16.86 14.72
N LYS A 21 15.04 -17.24 13.90
CA LYS A 21 15.24 -18.64 13.49
C LYS A 21 15.50 -19.61 14.66
N ASP A 22 16.05 -19.09 15.77
CA ASP A 22 16.26 -19.82 17.01
C ASP A 22 15.02 -19.90 17.92
N GLY A 23 13.89 -19.35 17.45
CA GLY A 23 12.60 -19.36 18.15
C GLY A 23 12.36 -18.18 19.11
N ARG A 24 13.36 -17.32 19.36
CA ARG A 24 13.19 -16.13 20.21
C ARG A 24 12.22 -15.14 19.59
N ILE A 25 11.43 -14.49 20.44
CA ILE A 25 10.60 -13.35 20.03
C ILE A 25 11.51 -12.14 19.82
N ILE A 26 11.42 -11.53 18.64
CA ILE A 26 12.04 -10.26 18.31
C ILE A 26 10.99 -9.17 18.20
N SER A 27 11.37 -7.92 18.42
CA SER A 27 10.47 -6.78 18.36
C SER A 27 11.13 -5.59 17.65
N LEU A 28 10.31 -4.79 16.96
CA LEU A 28 10.71 -3.55 16.32
C LEU A 28 9.60 -2.50 16.45
N ASP A 29 9.94 -1.33 16.98
CA ASP A 29 8.98 -0.20 17.09
C ASP A 29 9.24 0.85 15.99
N ARG A 30 9.50 0.38 14.78
CA ARG A 30 9.62 1.19 13.57
C ARG A 30 8.73 0.59 12.49
N ARG A 31 8.10 1.45 11.70
CA ARG A 31 7.22 1.04 10.60
C ARG A 31 7.24 2.07 9.50
N LEU A 32 6.87 1.67 8.31
CA LEU A 32 6.65 2.56 7.18
C LEU A 32 5.16 2.90 7.12
N PHE A 33 4.85 4.19 7.03
CA PHE A 33 3.56 4.66 6.55
C PHE A 33 3.66 4.82 5.03
N MET A 34 2.62 4.40 4.32
CA MET A 34 2.54 4.52 2.87
C MET A 34 1.19 5.10 2.49
N GLN A 35 1.23 6.15 1.67
CA GLN A 35 0.03 6.82 1.16
C GLN A 35 -0.02 6.68 -0.35
N PHE A 36 -1.15 6.17 -0.86
CA PHE A 36 -1.47 6.14 -2.28
C PHE A 36 -2.59 7.13 -2.58
N MET A 37 -2.42 7.94 -3.62
CA MET A 37 -3.43 8.86 -4.11
C MET A 37 -3.45 8.81 -5.63
N ALA A 38 -4.65 8.66 -6.23
CA ALA A 38 -4.80 8.77 -7.66
C ALA A 38 -5.44 10.12 -8.04
N PHE A 39 -5.06 10.60 -9.20
CA PHE A 39 -5.51 11.86 -9.77
C PHE A 39 -5.91 11.64 -11.23
N GLY A 40 -6.81 12.49 -11.73
CA GLY A 40 -7.17 12.59 -13.14
C GLY A 40 -7.04 14.01 -13.65
N GLY A 41 -7.08 14.20 -14.96
CA GLY A 41 -7.18 15.52 -15.55
C GLY A 41 -8.44 16.25 -15.07
N ALA A 42 -8.34 17.52 -14.75
CA ALA A 42 -9.50 18.33 -14.43
C ALA A 42 -10.28 18.65 -15.71
N ALA A 43 -11.60 18.43 -15.70
CA ALA A 43 -12.45 18.99 -16.73
C ALA A 43 -12.42 20.52 -16.61
N GLU A 44 -12.09 21.26 -17.68
CA GLU A 44 -12.18 22.71 -17.66
C GLU A 44 -13.64 23.16 -17.47
N PRO A 45 -13.90 24.07 -16.51
CA PRO A 45 -15.25 24.59 -16.31
C PRO A 45 -15.80 25.22 -17.60
N GLY A 46 -16.92 24.69 -18.10
CA GLY A 46 -17.63 25.21 -19.29
C GLY A 46 -17.26 24.54 -20.62
N LYS A 47 -16.35 23.58 -20.62
CA LYS A 47 -16.02 22.78 -21.80
C LYS A 47 -16.41 21.31 -21.56
N ALA A 48 -17.70 21.02 -21.67
CA ALA A 48 -18.19 19.66 -21.59
C ALA A 48 -17.58 18.83 -22.76
N GLY A 49 -16.71 17.87 -22.41
CA GLY A 49 -16.07 16.96 -23.37
C GLY A 49 -14.62 17.28 -23.73
N GLU A 50 -14.06 18.41 -23.35
CA GLU A 50 -12.62 18.62 -23.41
C GLU A 50 -12.02 18.21 -22.06
N ILE A 51 -11.47 16.99 -22.02
CA ILE A 51 -10.60 16.55 -20.93
C ILE A 51 -9.32 17.36 -21.12
N SER A 52 -8.90 18.14 -20.09
CA SER A 52 -7.56 18.71 -20.12
C SER A 52 -6.58 17.56 -20.23
N ASP A 53 -5.86 17.51 -21.34
CA ASP A 53 -4.80 16.52 -21.49
C ASP A 53 -3.94 16.56 -20.24
N LEU A 54 -3.74 15.39 -19.61
CA LEU A 54 -2.48 15.19 -18.93
C LEU A 54 -1.44 15.60 -19.97
N PRO A 55 -0.53 16.54 -19.68
CA PRO A 55 0.57 16.77 -20.59
C PRO A 55 1.14 15.40 -20.89
N GLY A 56 1.22 15.02 -22.16
CA GLY A 56 1.75 13.71 -22.57
C GLY A 56 3.21 13.50 -22.13
N ASP A 57 3.72 14.41 -21.34
CA ASP A 57 5.04 14.44 -20.74
C ASP A 57 4.90 14.57 -19.21
N LEU A 58 5.16 13.45 -18.50
CA LEU A 58 5.22 13.41 -17.04
C LEU A 58 6.49 14.04 -16.45
N THR A 59 7.40 14.57 -17.28
CA THR A 59 8.69 15.15 -16.86
C THR A 59 8.50 16.26 -15.82
N GLY A 60 7.44 17.09 -15.97
CA GLY A 60 7.14 18.14 -15.01
C GLY A 60 6.77 17.59 -13.61
N TYR A 61 6.08 16.46 -13.55
CA TYR A 61 5.70 15.80 -12.31
C TYR A 61 6.90 15.11 -11.65
N THR A 62 7.69 14.37 -12.44
CA THR A 62 8.86 13.65 -11.93
C THR A 62 9.91 14.61 -11.40
N LYS A 63 10.13 15.73 -12.10
CA LYS A 63 11.07 16.77 -11.69
C LYS A 63 10.73 17.36 -10.33
N VAL A 64 9.47 17.74 -10.08
CA VAL A 64 9.08 18.33 -8.78
C VAL A 64 9.15 17.30 -7.65
N LEU A 65 8.91 16.01 -7.93
CA LEU A 65 9.08 14.93 -6.95
C LEU A 65 10.55 14.75 -6.56
N GLU A 66 11.45 14.78 -7.54
CA GLU A 66 12.90 14.66 -7.32
C GLU A 66 13.46 15.88 -6.56
N GLU A 67 13.11 17.09 -6.99
CA GLU A 67 13.56 18.33 -6.34
C GLU A 67 13.08 18.45 -4.89
N ALA A 68 11.89 17.95 -4.60
CA ALA A 68 11.33 17.90 -3.24
C ALA A 68 11.87 16.73 -2.40
N GLY A 69 12.67 15.83 -2.98
CA GLY A 69 13.21 14.65 -2.29
C GLY A 69 12.12 13.67 -1.84
N ILE A 70 11.01 13.60 -2.57
CA ILE A 70 9.92 12.69 -2.26
C ILE A 70 10.39 11.24 -2.42
N GLN A 71 10.06 10.40 -1.46
CA GLN A 71 10.27 8.96 -1.53
C GLN A 71 8.97 8.28 -1.98
N GLY A 72 9.03 7.53 -3.10
CA GLY A 72 7.85 6.90 -3.65
C GLY A 72 7.95 6.54 -5.13
N ALA A 73 6.79 6.42 -5.76
CA ALA A 73 6.66 6.16 -7.19
C ALA A 73 5.45 6.87 -7.79
N LEU A 74 5.58 7.28 -9.04
CA LEU A 74 4.52 7.83 -9.87
C LEU A 74 4.16 6.80 -10.96
N TYR A 75 2.88 6.52 -11.10
CA TYR A 75 2.35 5.54 -12.05
C TYR A 75 1.38 6.19 -13.02
N GLU A 76 1.42 5.77 -14.29
CA GLU A 76 0.35 6.04 -15.25
C GLU A 76 -0.81 5.08 -15.01
N ASP A 77 -2.05 5.58 -14.96
CA ASP A 77 -3.25 4.77 -14.77
C ASP A 77 -3.70 4.16 -16.11
N ILE A 78 -3.68 2.83 -16.23
CA ILE A 78 -4.08 2.16 -17.49
C ILE A 78 -5.60 2.28 -17.74
N ASN A 79 -6.39 2.52 -16.71
CA ASN A 79 -7.84 2.61 -16.81
C ASN A 79 -8.36 4.04 -16.99
N ASP A 80 -7.49 5.04 -16.89
CA ASP A 80 -7.81 6.44 -17.11
C ASP A 80 -6.71 7.11 -17.95
N PRO A 81 -6.98 7.49 -19.21
CA PRO A 81 -5.97 8.07 -20.11
C PRO A 81 -5.42 9.42 -19.60
N THR A 82 -6.06 10.04 -18.61
CA THR A 82 -5.60 11.26 -17.94
C THR A 82 -5.20 11.02 -16.49
N GLY A 83 -5.13 9.74 -16.09
CA GLY A 83 -4.93 9.32 -14.71
C GLY A 83 -3.48 9.08 -14.35
N ILE A 84 -3.11 9.47 -13.14
CA ILE A 84 -1.85 9.07 -12.49
C ILE A 84 -2.11 8.64 -11.06
N GLY A 85 -1.23 7.76 -10.55
CA GLY A 85 -1.19 7.37 -9.14
C GLY A 85 0.13 7.76 -8.52
N LEU A 86 0.10 8.40 -7.37
CA LEU A 86 1.27 8.72 -6.57
C LEU A 86 1.29 7.89 -5.30
N LEU A 87 2.30 7.06 -5.14
CA LEU A 87 2.63 6.39 -3.89
C LEU A 87 3.77 7.12 -3.22
N THR A 88 3.59 7.49 -1.96
CA THR A 88 4.65 8.06 -1.12
C THR A 88 4.79 7.27 0.17
N PHE A 89 5.99 7.24 0.76
CA PHE A 89 6.23 6.54 2.01
C PHE A 89 7.23 7.27 2.90
N SER A 90 7.05 7.12 4.22
CA SER A 90 7.97 7.63 5.25
C SER A 90 7.79 6.86 6.56
N GLN A 91 8.81 6.85 7.41
CA GLN A 91 8.68 6.42 8.81
C GLN A 91 8.02 7.50 9.69
N ASP A 92 8.12 8.76 9.27
CA ASP A 92 7.49 9.90 9.93
C ASP A 92 6.22 10.32 9.14
N PRO A 93 5.01 10.15 9.70
CA PRO A 93 3.79 10.54 9.02
C PRO A 93 3.65 12.05 8.80
N ASP A 94 4.39 12.89 9.54
CA ASP A 94 4.42 14.34 9.32
C ASP A 94 4.95 14.71 7.92
N ASP A 95 5.78 13.88 7.32
CA ASP A 95 6.28 14.08 5.96
C ASP A 95 5.16 14.20 4.91
N PHE A 96 4.03 13.52 5.10
CA PHE A 96 2.86 13.67 4.22
C PHE A 96 2.25 15.08 4.31
N LEU A 97 2.37 15.74 5.45
CA LEU A 97 1.84 17.08 5.70
C LEU A 97 2.82 18.17 5.30
N ILE A 98 4.11 18.01 5.63
CA ILE A 98 5.13 19.05 5.48
C ILE A 98 5.87 19.00 4.14
N LYS A 99 5.95 17.80 3.49
CA LYS A 99 6.62 17.63 2.18
C LYS A 99 5.61 17.36 1.06
N THR A 100 4.81 16.29 1.17
CA THR A 100 3.92 15.86 0.08
C THR A 100 2.77 16.85 -0.15
N ARG A 101 2.07 17.28 0.89
CA ARG A 101 0.92 18.20 0.75
C ARG A 101 1.25 19.53 0.06
N PRO A 102 2.32 20.26 0.41
CA PRO A 102 2.68 21.50 -0.30
C PRO A 102 2.95 21.25 -1.78
N LEU A 103 3.62 20.15 -2.12
CA LEU A 103 3.89 19.75 -3.49
C LEU A 103 2.60 19.53 -4.28
N LEU A 104 1.63 18.83 -3.70
CA LEU A 104 0.33 18.55 -4.35
C LEU A 104 -0.53 19.81 -4.55
N ARG A 105 -0.29 20.86 -3.77
CA ARG A 105 -0.99 22.16 -3.87
C ARG A 105 -0.34 23.14 -4.84
N SER A 106 0.78 22.78 -5.43
CA SER A 106 1.56 23.66 -6.30
C SER A 106 1.97 22.95 -7.60
N GLY A 107 2.52 23.70 -8.54
CA GLY A 107 3.07 23.16 -9.77
C GLY A 107 2.06 22.33 -10.58
N PRO A 108 2.52 21.24 -11.23
CA PRO A 108 1.67 20.45 -12.12
C PRO A 108 0.56 19.71 -11.37
N PHE A 109 0.81 19.24 -10.15
CA PHE A 109 -0.17 18.49 -9.36
C PHE A 109 -1.41 19.32 -8.98
N SER A 110 -1.26 20.65 -8.79
CA SER A 110 -2.38 21.52 -8.42
C SER A 110 -3.47 21.63 -9.48
N LYS A 111 -3.17 21.21 -10.70
CA LYS A 111 -4.10 21.21 -11.85
C LYS A 111 -4.88 19.90 -11.96
N LEU A 112 -4.57 18.91 -11.16
CA LEU A 112 -5.20 17.59 -11.21
C LEU A 112 -6.38 17.52 -10.23
N HIS A 113 -7.34 16.65 -10.56
CA HIS A 113 -8.44 16.30 -9.69
C HIS A 113 -8.11 15.03 -8.90
N LEU A 114 -8.20 15.11 -7.57
CA LEU A 114 -8.02 13.93 -6.70
C LEU A 114 -9.19 12.96 -6.89
N LYS A 115 -8.89 11.69 -7.11
CA LYS A 115 -9.85 10.57 -7.11
C LYS A 115 -9.97 10.04 -5.67
N PRO A 116 -10.99 10.45 -4.90
CA PRO A 116 -11.06 10.16 -3.46
C PRO A 116 -11.20 8.67 -3.13
N GLU A 117 -11.76 7.89 -4.03
CA GLU A 117 -11.91 6.43 -3.91
C GLU A 117 -10.57 5.68 -3.93
N PHE A 118 -9.53 6.30 -4.50
CA PHE A 118 -8.15 5.79 -4.53
C PHE A 118 -7.23 6.51 -3.55
N THR A 119 -7.76 7.15 -2.51
CA THR A 119 -6.95 7.68 -1.43
C THR A 119 -6.83 6.63 -0.33
N MET A 120 -5.64 6.06 -0.19
CA MET A 120 -5.36 4.96 0.73
C MET A 120 -4.17 5.31 1.61
N LEU A 121 -4.30 5.12 2.93
CA LEU A 121 -3.21 5.29 3.89
C LEU A 121 -3.14 4.08 4.81
N GLY A 122 -1.97 3.51 4.94
CA GLY A 122 -1.72 2.40 5.83
C GLY A 122 -0.29 2.36 6.34
N ARG A 123 -0.01 1.42 7.21
CA ARG A 123 1.32 1.17 7.79
C ARG A 123 1.73 -0.28 7.58
N THR A 124 3.04 -0.52 7.46
CA THR A 124 3.57 -1.87 7.48
C THR A 124 3.32 -2.53 8.83
N TYR A 125 3.15 -3.84 8.85
CA TYR A 125 2.90 -4.64 10.04
C TYR A 125 3.48 -6.04 9.91
N SER A 126 3.72 -6.69 11.04
CA SER A 126 4.12 -8.09 11.09
C SER A 126 2.93 -9.01 11.38
N ILE A 127 3.05 -10.27 11.00
CA ILE A 127 2.09 -11.32 11.37
C ILE A 127 2.63 -12.27 12.46
N GLY A 128 3.79 -11.91 13.04
CA GLY A 128 4.38 -12.60 14.17
C GLY A 128 5.33 -13.76 13.86
N TYR A 129 5.61 -14.03 12.58
CA TYR A 129 6.46 -15.14 12.14
C TYR A 129 7.73 -14.70 11.39
N GLU A 130 7.86 -13.40 11.16
CA GLU A 130 8.99 -12.81 10.44
C GLU A 130 10.28 -12.95 11.27
N ASP A 131 11.32 -13.45 10.65
CA ASP A 131 12.64 -13.62 11.27
C ASP A 131 13.54 -12.38 11.14
N ASP A 132 13.15 -11.42 10.30
CA ASP A 132 13.79 -10.14 10.07
C ASP A 132 12.74 -9.04 9.93
N LEU A 133 12.41 -8.39 11.05
CA LEU A 133 11.38 -7.34 11.08
C LEU A 133 11.82 -6.08 10.33
N GLU A 134 13.09 -5.69 10.40
CA GLU A 134 13.59 -4.49 9.71
C GLU A 134 13.47 -4.65 8.19
N ARG A 135 13.85 -5.83 7.70
CA ARG A 135 13.68 -6.15 6.29
C ARG A 135 12.20 -6.13 5.87
N VAL A 136 11.32 -6.74 6.66
CA VAL A 136 9.90 -6.91 6.29
C VAL A 136 9.13 -5.60 6.41
N LEU A 137 9.38 -4.81 7.46
CA LEU A 137 8.61 -3.61 7.74
C LEU A 137 9.15 -2.36 7.03
N LEU A 138 10.45 -2.31 6.73
CA LEU A 138 11.10 -1.11 6.19
C LEU A 138 11.74 -1.37 4.83
N THR A 139 12.77 -2.22 4.78
CA THR A 139 13.65 -2.33 3.60
C THR A 139 12.93 -2.94 2.39
N ARG A 140 12.23 -4.06 2.58
CA ARG A 140 11.56 -4.79 1.48
C ARG A 140 10.47 -3.96 0.78
N PRO A 141 9.54 -3.27 1.48
CA PRO A 141 8.56 -2.41 0.81
C PRO A 141 9.21 -1.30 0.00
N ILE A 142 10.24 -0.64 0.53
CA ILE A 142 11.00 0.39 -0.17
C ILE A 142 11.63 -0.18 -1.44
N GLN A 143 12.40 -1.26 -1.32
CA GLN A 143 13.06 -1.92 -2.45
C GLN A 143 12.07 -2.28 -3.56
N ARG A 144 10.90 -2.79 -3.21
CA ARG A 144 9.87 -3.16 -4.18
C ARG A 144 9.31 -1.97 -4.95
N VAL A 145 8.99 -0.89 -4.23
CA VAL A 145 8.45 0.32 -4.86
C VAL A 145 9.48 1.01 -5.74
N THR A 146 10.75 0.95 -5.37
CA THR A 146 11.84 1.66 -6.06
C THR A 146 12.63 0.78 -7.04
N ASP A 147 12.17 -0.44 -7.29
CA ASP A 147 12.81 -1.37 -8.24
C ASP A 147 12.31 -1.10 -9.66
N PRO A 148 13.16 -0.60 -10.59
CA PRO A 148 12.77 -0.37 -11.97
C PRO A 148 12.42 -1.65 -12.73
N GLY A 149 12.85 -2.81 -12.24
CA GLY A 149 12.44 -4.13 -12.75
C GLY A 149 10.99 -4.49 -12.43
N LEU A 150 10.32 -3.79 -11.50
CA LEU A 150 8.94 -4.03 -11.11
C LEU A 150 8.02 -2.86 -11.53
N PRO A 151 7.86 -2.59 -12.84
CA PRO A 151 7.16 -1.39 -13.30
C PRO A 151 5.63 -1.49 -13.18
N TRP A 152 5.05 -2.70 -13.18
CA TRP A 152 3.60 -2.88 -13.11
C TRP A 152 3.11 -2.99 -11.68
N VAL A 153 1.98 -2.31 -11.40
CA VAL A 153 1.37 -2.32 -10.07
C VAL A 153 -0.14 -2.47 -10.14
N VAL A 154 -0.67 -3.09 -9.08
CA VAL A 154 -2.11 -3.12 -8.78
C VAL A 154 -2.28 -2.76 -7.31
N TRP A 155 -2.89 -1.59 -7.02
CA TRP A 155 -3.19 -1.14 -5.66
C TRP A 155 -4.68 -1.25 -5.39
N TYR A 156 -5.06 -1.81 -4.25
CA TYR A 156 -6.47 -1.94 -3.87
C TYR A 156 -6.67 -2.08 -2.37
N PRO A 157 -7.75 -1.48 -1.82
CA PRO A 157 -8.14 -1.66 -0.43
C PRO A 157 -8.91 -2.96 -0.25
N VAL A 158 -8.87 -3.45 0.99
CA VAL A 158 -9.53 -4.69 1.42
C VAL A 158 -10.19 -4.46 2.76
N ARG A 159 -11.46 -4.89 2.91
CA ARG A 159 -12.14 -4.96 4.21
C ARG A 159 -12.46 -6.40 4.54
N ARG A 160 -12.10 -6.80 5.76
CA ARG A 160 -12.40 -8.13 6.28
C ARG A 160 -13.69 -8.12 7.09
N SER A 161 -14.45 -9.19 6.99
CA SER A 161 -15.65 -9.37 7.80
C SER A 161 -15.31 -9.57 9.27
N GLY A 162 -16.05 -8.94 10.18
CA GLY A 162 -15.95 -9.20 11.62
C GLY A 162 -16.22 -10.66 12.01
N ALA A 163 -16.84 -11.43 11.12
CA ALA A 163 -17.00 -12.88 11.31
C ALA A 163 -15.66 -13.62 11.33
N PHE A 164 -14.67 -13.15 10.56
CA PHE A 164 -13.31 -13.72 10.59
C PHE A 164 -12.66 -13.57 11.97
N GLU A 165 -12.80 -12.42 12.59
CA GLU A 165 -12.16 -12.12 13.90
C GLU A 165 -12.76 -12.95 15.05
N ARG A 166 -13.95 -13.53 14.84
CA ARG A 166 -14.61 -14.43 15.81
C ARG A 166 -14.24 -15.89 15.66
N LEU A 167 -13.51 -16.24 14.59
CA LEU A 167 -13.06 -17.62 14.41
C LEU A 167 -12.00 -17.99 15.46
N PRO A 168 -11.92 -19.27 15.84
CA PRO A 168 -10.79 -19.77 16.62
C PRO A 168 -9.45 -19.45 15.94
N ALA A 169 -8.43 -19.12 16.73
CA ALA A 169 -7.12 -18.71 16.20
C ALA A 169 -6.50 -19.73 15.23
N GLU A 170 -6.71 -21.02 15.46
CA GLU A 170 -6.22 -22.10 14.59
C GLU A 170 -6.92 -22.09 13.22
N GLU A 171 -8.22 -21.80 13.20
CA GLU A 171 -8.98 -21.72 11.95
C GLU A 171 -8.58 -20.47 11.17
N GLN A 172 -8.44 -19.30 11.84
CA GLN A 172 -7.88 -18.09 11.23
C GLN A 172 -6.53 -18.37 10.59
N ARG A 173 -5.63 -19.04 11.32
CA ARG A 173 -4.31 -19.42 10.83
C ARG A 173 -4.39 -20.29 9.58
N THR A 174 -5.24 -21.31 9.56
CA THR A 174 -5.42 -22.22 8.42
C THR A 174 -5.87 -21.44 7.16
N ILE A 175 -6.86 -20.54 7.32
CA ILE A 175 -7.37 -19.69 6.25
C ILE A 175 -6.28 -18.75 5.72
N LEU A 176 -5.51 -18.12 6.62
CA LEU A 176 -4.42 -17.23 6.24
C LEU A 176 -3.26 -17.98 5.56
N MET A 177 -2.99 -19.21 5.96
CA MET A 177 -1.95 -20.04 5.34
C MET A 177 -2.31 -20.44 3.91
N GLU A 178 -3.57 -20.78 3.63
CA GLU A 178 -4.07 -21.06 2.28
C GLU A 178 -3.81 -19.86 1.36
N HIS A 179 -4.26 -18.69 1.78
CA HIS A 179 -4.10 -17.43 1.03
C HIS A 179 -2.63 -17.04 0.88
N GLY A 180 -1.87 -17.04 1.97
CA GLY A 180 -0.46 -16.68 1.99
C GLY A 180 0.43 -17.65 1.21
N GLY A 181 0.01 -18.92 1.06
CA GLY A 181 0.70 -19.91 0.24
C GLY A 181 0.75 -19.53 -1.23
N ILE A 182 -0.35 -18.96 -1.75
CA ILE A 182 -0.41 -18.47 -3.14
C ILE A 182 0.59 -17.30 -3.31
N GLY A 183 0.55 -16.30 -2.44
CA GLY A 183 1.49 -15.17 -2.52
C GLY A 183 2.95 -15.58 -2.47
N ARG A 184 3.28 -16.56 -1.59
CA ARG A 184 4.63 -17.12 -1.50
C ARG A 184 5.05 -17.81 -2.80
N ALA A 185 4.18 -18.60 -3.41
CA ALA A 185 4.48 -19.29 -4.66
C ALA A 185 4.79 -18.32 -5.81
N TYR A 186 4.01 -17.22 -5.92
CA TYR A 186 4.26 -16.18 -6.92
C TYR A 186 5.57 -15.42 -6.66
N GLY A 187 5.86 -15.10 -5.41
CA GLY A 187 7.12 -14.44 -5.04
C GLY A 187 8.35 -15.31 -5.27
N GLN A 188 8.25 -16.63 -5.02
CA GLN A 188 9.33 -17.59 -5.31
C GLN A 188 9.57 -17.80 -6.80
N ALA A 189 8.52 -17.68 -7.60
CA ALA A 189 8.60 -17.79 -9.06
C ALA A 189 8.94 -16.45 -9.74
N ASP A 190 9.21 -15.39 -8.99
CA ASP A 190 9.50 -14.04 -9.48
C ASP A 190 8.40 -13.45 -10.38
N LEU A 191 7.15 -13.82 -10.12
CA LEU A 191 5.99 -13.43 -10.93
C LEU A 191 5.22 -12.25 -10.36
N ALA A 192 5.09 -12.18 -9.04
CA ALA A 192 4.38 -11.10 -8.34
C ALA A 192 4.87 -10.97 -6.91
N TYR A 193 4.90 -9.75 -6.45
CA TYR A 193 5.31 -9.37 -5.12
C TYR A 193 4.24 -8.53 -4.43
N ASP A 194 4.05 -8.76 -3.13
CA ASP A 194 3.07 -8.04 -2.35
C ASP A 194 3.69 -7.03 -1.39
N ILE A 195 3.00 -5.91 -1.22
CA ILE A 195 3.11 -4.99 -0.09
C ILE A 195 1.77 -5.01 0.62
N ARG A 196 1.78 -5.24 1.92
CA ARG A 196 0.58 -5.28 2.75
C ARG A 196 0.65 -4.20 3.81
N LEU A 197 -0.38 -3.38 3.87
CA LEU A 197 -0.48 -2.28 4.83
C LEU A 197 -1.71 -2.51 5.70
N ALA A 198 -1.57 -2.33 7.01
CA ALA A 198 -2.69 -2.25 7.93
C ALA A 198 -3.21 -0.81 7.97
N CYS A 199 -4.53 -0.65 7.86
CA CYS A 199 -5.17 0.64 7.66
C CYS A 199 -6.14 1.03 8.79
N PHE A 200 -6.24 0.25 9.84
CA PHE A 200 -7.16 0.44 10.95
C PHE A 200 -7.11 1.88 11.50
N GLY A 201 -8.20 2.63 11.33
CA GLY A 201 -8.30 4.03 11.74
C GLY A 201 -7.46 5.03 10.93
N LEU A 202 -6.81 4.60 9.86
CA LEU A 202 -6.00 5.44 8.97
C LEU A 202 -6.67 5.69 7.62
N ASP A 203 -7.30 4.68 7.06
CA ASP A 203 -7.99 4.77 5.78
C ASP A 203 -9.36 5.44 5.95
N LYS A 204 -9.59 6.53 5.21
CA LYS A 204 -10.83 7.32 5.30
C LYS A 204 -12.09 6.55 4.87
N ASN A 205 -11.93 5.47 4.10
CA ASN A 205 -13.02 4.61 3.63
C ASN A 205 -13.23 3.41 4.57
N ASP A 206 -12.57 3.40 5.75
CA ASP A 206 -12.66 2.36 6.77
C ASP A 206 -12.29 0.96 6.24
N ASN A 207 -11.26 0.88 5.40
CA ASN A 207 -10.68 -0.38 5.00
C ASN A 207 -9.70 -0.90 6.05
N ASP A 208 -9.59 -2.22 6.18
CA ASP A 208 -8.66 -2.84 7.14
C ASP A 208 -7.25 -2.92 6.59
N PHE A 209 -7.13 -3.12 5.29
CA PHE A 209 -5.85 -3.31 4.62
C PHE A 209 -5.81 -2.63 3.26
N VAL A 210 -4.60 -2.28 2.82
CA VAL A 210 -4.27 -1.97 1.44
C VAL A 210 -3.23 -2.98 0.95
N ILE A 211 -3.46 -3.49 -0.24
CA ILE A 211 -2.56 -4.41 -0.92
C ILE A 211 -1.99 -3.72 -2.16
N GLY A 212 -0.67 -3.73 -2.28
CA GLY A 212 0.05 -3.43 -3.50
C GLY A 212 0.63 -4.72 -4.08
N LEU A 213 0.30 -5.03 -5.32
CA LEU A 213 0.96 -6.08 -6.09
C LEU A 213 1.90 -5.43 -7.10
N LEU A 214 3.14 -5.91 -7.17
CA LEU A 214 4.16 -5.40 -8.08
C LEU A 214 4.76 -6.55 -8.88
N GLY A 215 5.11 -6.29 -10.14
CA GLY A 215 5.69 -7.33 -11.00
C GLY A 215 6.29 -6.78 -12.29
N HIS A 216 7.03 -7.67 -12.96
CA HIS A 216 7.63 -7.40 -14.25
C HIS A 216 6.56 -7.25 -15.35
N GLU A 217 5.47 -8.00 -15.23
CA GLU A 217 4.37 -8.08 -16.19
C GLU A 217 3.02 -7.96 -15.49
N LEU A 218 2.02 -7.46 -16.21
CA LEU A 218 0.67 -7.25 -15.68
C LEU A 218 -0.12 -8.57 -15.51
N PHE A 219 0.06 -9.54 -16.42
CA PHE A 219 -0.72 -10.78 -16.37
C PHE A 219 -0.55 -11.57 -15.07
N PRO A 220 0.66 -11.80 -14.52
CA PRO A 220 0.82 -12.46 -13.23
C PRO A 220 0.11 -11.74 -12.09
N LEU A 221 0.05 -10.40 -12.11
CA LEU A 221 -0.65 -9.61 -11.09
C LEU A 221 -2.18 -9.82 -11.16
N SER A 222 -2.74 -9.92 -12.35
CA SER A 222 -4.16 -10.28 -12.54
C SER A 222 -4.42 -11.73 -12.11
N ASN A 223 -3.56 -12.65 -12.51
CA ASN A 223 -3.74 -14.07 -12.23
C ASN A 223 -3.64 -14.41 -10.73
N ILE A 224 -2.74 -13.75 -9.97
CA ILE A 224 -2.68 -13.96 -8.52
C ILE A 224 -3.98 -13.50 -7.85
N VAL A 225 -4.59 -12.37 -8.27
CA VAL A 225 -5.88 -11.91 -7.74
C VAL A 225 -6.98 -12.92 -8.07
N GLU A 226 -7.03 -13.44 -9.30
CA GLU A 226 -7.99 -14.49 -9.69
C GLU A 226 -7.88 -15.71 -8.80
N ARG A 227 -6.66 -16.21 -8.55
CA ARG A 227 -6.43 -17.36 -7.67
C ARG A 227 -6.79 -17.08 -6.23
N MET A 228 -6.42 -15.92 -5.70
CA MET A 228 -6.74 -15.52 -4.32
C MET A 228 -8.26 -15.40 -4.08
N ARG A 229 -9.04 -15.00 -5.09
CA ARG A 229 -10.52 -14.95 -4.98
C ARG A 229 -11.16 -16.30 -4.68
N LYS A 230 -10.49 -17.41 -4.98
CA LYS A 230 -10.96 -18.79 -4.74
C LYS A 230 -10.65 -19.28 -3.32
N THR A 231 -9.79 -18.58 -2.56
CA THR A 231 -9.45 -18.94 -1.18
C THR A 231 -10.61 -18.64 -0.23
N ARG A 232 -10.67 -19.37 0.88
CA ARG A 232 -11.68 -19.16 1.94
C ARG A 232 -11.63 -17.72 2.47
N GLN A 233 -10.44 -17.15 2.68
CA GLN A 233 -10.31 -15.78 3.14
C GLN A 233 -11.07 -14.81 2.23
N THR A 234 -10.82 -14.87 0.92
CA THR A 234 -11.38 -13.90 -0.02
C THR A 234 -12.87 -14.17 -0.30
N SER A 235 -13.24 -15.44 -0.49
CA SER A 235 -14.61 -15.80 -0.88
C SER A 235 -15.64 -15.71 0.25
N GLN A 236 -15.21 -15.86 1.52
CA GLN A 236 -16.13 -15.94 2.66
C GLN A 236 -15.98 -14.79 3.65
N TYR A 237 -14.79 -14.19 3.75
CA TYR A 237 -14.48 -13.24 4.82
C TYR A 237 -14.05 -11.85 4.34
N LEU A 238 -14.02 -11.57 3.05
CA LEU A 238 -13.88 -10.20 2.56
C LEU A 238 -15.24 -9.61 2.22
N THR A 239 -15.52 -8.43 2.74
CA THR A 239 -16.73 -7.64 2.46
C THR A 239 -16.47 -6.60 1.39
N ASN A 240 -15.21 -6.22 1.18
CA ASN A 240 -14.79 -5.31 0.13
C ASN A 240 -13.44 -5.74 -0.44
N LEU A 241 -13.30 -5.63 -1.76
CA LEU A 241 -12.08 -5.88 -2.51
C LEU A 241 -12.04 -4.90 -3.70
N GLY A 242 -11.29 -3.83 -3.58
CA GLY A 242 -11.23 -2.73 -4.55
C GLY A 242 -11.89 -1.44 -4.03
N PRO A 243 -11.92 -0.35 -4.83
CA PRO A 243 -11.55 -0.30 -6.26
C PRO A 243 -10.08 -0.62 -6.53
N PHE A 244 -9.80 -1.03 -7.78
CA PHE A 244 -8.44 -1.38 -8.21
C PHE A 244 -7.83 -0.23 -9.01
N PHE A 245 -6.71 0.28 -8.56
CA PHE A 245 -5.81 1.09 -9.39
C PHE A 245 -4.84 0.14 -10.09
N VAL A 246 -4.69 0.28 -11.39
CA VAL A 246 -3.74 -0.50 -12.21
C VAL A 246 -2.87 0.47 -12.98
N GLY A 247 -1.55 0.39 -12.79
CA GLY A 247 -0.66 1.35 -13.42
C GLY A 247 0.72 0.79 -13.75
N LYS A 248 1.45 1.60 -14.51
CA LYS A 248 2.86 1.37 -14.85
C LYS A 248 3.71 2.53 -14.36
N ALA A 249 4.86 2.23 -13.76
CA ALA A 249 5.76 3.23 -13.22
C ALA A 249 6.30 4.15 -14.33
N ALA A 250 6.04 5.45 -14.19
CA ALA A 250 6.67 6.52 -14.95
C ALA A 250 7.89 7.08 -14.19
N TRP A 251 7.89 6.94 -12.87
CA TRP A 251 9.00 7.35 -12.02
C TRP A 251 9.01 6.55 -10.72
N GLN A 252 10.22 6.28 -10.25
CA GLN A 252 10.48 5.66 -8.94
C GLN A 252 11.64 6.41 -8.30
N SER A 253 11.52 6.77 -7.02
CA SER A 253 12.59 7.46 -6.31
C SER A 253 13.84 6.60 -6.25
N LYS A 254 15.01 7.25 -6.18
CA LYS A 254 16.25 6.52 -5.90
C LYS A 254 16.15 5.83 -4.55
N GLN A 255 16.65 4.60 -4.49
CA GLN A 255 16.64 3.82 -3.28
C GLN A 255 17.44 4.52 -2.18
N VAL A 256 16.79 4.79 -1.05
CA VAL A 256 17.45 5.29 0.16
C VAL A 256 17.39 4.17 1.20
N ASN A 257 18.51 3.88 1.82
CA ASN A 257 18.53 2.96 2.96
C ASN A 257 17.73 3.58 4.12
N PRO A 258 16.80 2.81 4.74
CA PRO A 258 15.91 3.28 5.81
C PRO A 258 16.64 3.61 7.12
#